data_448b112346d7d31ef1b1e3d9353798a1
#
_entry.id   448b112346d7d31ef1b1e3d9353798a1
#
_cell.length_a   1.000
_cell.length_b   1.000
_cell.length_c   1.000
_cell.angle_alpha   90.00
_cell.angle_beta   90.00
_cell.angle_gamma   90.00
#
_symmetry.space_group_name_H-M   'P 1'
#
loop_
_entity.id
_entity.type
_entity.pdbx_description
1 polymer ?
#
loop_
_entity_poly.entity_id
_entity_poly.type
_entity_poly.pdbx_seq_one_letter_code
_entity_poly.pdbx_strand_id
1 'polypeptide(L)'
;MSLRKKCSILCTLIAAIFLQTAENEKEHAKLWFKALGDTAENLLHAAEGENYEWTDMYDGFAKDAEEEGFTQLAAQFRAVAAIEKTHEERYRALLNNVEQKAVFEKSGVTVWECRNCGHMVVGTAAPEVCPVCKHPKAYFEVRKENY
;
A
#
# COMPACT_ATOMS: atom_id res chain seq x y z
N MET A 1 22.77 -16.23 -32.33
CA MET A 1 21.54 -16.60 -33.08
C MET A 1 20.32 -16.13 -32.30
N SER A 2 19.60 -15.16 -32.85
CA SER A 2 18.55 -14.40 -32.16
C SER A 2 17.34 -15.27 -31.79
N LEU A 3 16.94 -15.26 -30.49
CA LEU A 3 15.71 -15.89 -29.96
C LEU A 3 14.41 -15.19 -30.39
N ARG A 4 14.47 -14.28 -31.36
CA ARG A 4 13.31 -13.52 -31.89
C ARG A 4 12.67 -14.20 -33.10
N LYS A 5 12.59 -15.52 -33.16
CA LYS A 5 11.92 -16.17 -34.27
C LYS A 5 10.75 -17.04 -33.85
N LYS A 6 9.61 -16.63 -34.33
CA LYS A 6 8.31 -17.29 -34.38
C LYS A 6 7.44 -17.18 -33.10
N CYS A 7 7.00 -15.97 -32.79
CA CYS A 7 5.63 -15.87 -32.28
C CYS A 7 4.73 -16.23 -33.48
N SER A 8 4.16 -17.41 -33.46
CA SER A 8 3.16 -17.83 -34.46
C SER A 8 1.90 -16.94 -34.30
N ILE A 9 1.04 -16.89 -35.32
CA ILE A 9 -0.28 -16.24 -35.22
C ILE A 9 -1.01 -16.66 -33.95
N LEU A 10 -0.86 -17.91 -33.53
CA LEU A 10 -1.41 -18.46 -32.28
C LEU A 10 -0.84 -17.74 -31.04
N CYS A 11 0.46 -17.48 -30.96
CA CYS A 11 1.05 -16.71 -29.85
C CYS A 11 0.53 -15.29 -29.82
N THR A 12 0.34 -14.66 -30.98
CA THR A 12 -0.23 -13.30 -31.06
C THR A 12 -1.68 -13.28 -30.61
N LEU A 13 -2.48 -14.27 -30.99
CA LEU A 13 -3.86 -14.40 -30.54
C LEU A 13 -3.95 -14.65 -29.03
N ILE A 14 -3.14 -15.56 -28.51
CA ILE A 14 -3.10 -15.85 -27.06
C ILE A 14 -2.67 -14.61 -26.28
N ALA A 15 -1.63 -13.89 -26.73
CA ALA A 15 -1.21 -12.63 -26.12
C ALA A 15 -2.34 -11.57 -26.15
N ALA A 16 -3.07 -11.47 -27.24
CA ALA A 16 -4.22 -10.57 -27.35
C ALA A 16 -5.34 -10.93 -26.37
N ILE A 17 -5.64 -12.22 -26.16
CA ILE A 17 -6.62 -12.68 -25.20
C ILE A 17 -6.19 -12.32 -23.77
N PHE A 18 -4.92 -12.54 -23.41
CA PHE A 18 -4.41 -12.14 -22.08
C PHE A 18 -4.49 -10.64 -21.87
N LEU A 19 -4.15 -9.83 -22.85
CA LEU A 19 -4.26 -8.37 -22.78
C LEU A 19 -5.73 -7.93 -22.62
N GLN A 20 -6.64 -8.53 -23.37
CA GLN A 20 -8.07 -8.25 -23.25
C GLN A 20 -8.60 -8.64 -21.86
N THR A 21 -8.21 -9.80 -21.34
CA THR A 21 -8.58 -10.22 -19.99
C THR A 21 -8.04 -9.25 -18.95
N ALA A 22 -6.78 -8.84 -19.05
CA ALA A 22 -6.19 -7.87 -18.15
C ALA A 22 -6.94 -6.51 -18.15
N GLU A 23 -7.40 -6.03 -19.32
CA GLU A 23 -8.23 -4.83 -19.40
C GLU A 23 -9.60 -5.05 -18.76
N ASN A 24 -10.21 -6.23 -18.90
CA ASN A 24 -11.47 -6.57 -18.23
C ASN A 24 -11.30 -6.58 -16.70
N GLU A 25 -10.24 -7.21 -16.19
CA GLU A 25 -9.95 -7.22 -14.75
C GLU A 25 -9.67 -5.82 -14.20
N LYS A 26 -9.02 -4.97 -14.98
CA LYS A 26 -8.87 -3.56 -14.63
C LYS A 26 -10.21 -2.82 -14.50
N GLU A 27 -11.19 -3.11 -15.36
CA GLU A 27 -12.54 -2.53 -15.22
C GLU A 27 -13.27 -3.09 -13.99
N HIS A 28 -13.10 -4.38 -13.65
CA HIS A 28 -13.60 -4.95 -12.40
C HIS A 28 -12.97 -4.23 -11.20
N ALA A 29 -11.66 -4.05 -11.18
CA ALA A 29 -10.97 -3.33 -10.12
C ALA A 29 -11.49 -1.89 -9.94
N LYS A 30 -11.84 -1.19 -11.03
CA LYS A 30 -12.46 0.14 -10.95
C LYS A 30 -13.85 0.12 -10.30
N LEU A 31 -14.63 -0.95 -10.51
CA LEU A 31 -15.94 -1.09 -9.87
C LEU A 31 -15.76 -1.21 -8.35
N TRP A 32 -14.85 -2.08 -7.92
CA TRP A 32 -14.55 -2.27 -6.51
C TRP A 32 -13.93 -1.03 -5.87
N PHE A 33 -13.04 -0.34 -6.57
CA PHE A 33 -12.48 0.94 -6.11
C PHE A 33 -13.56 2.00 -5.83
N LYS A 34 -14.60 2.07 -6.68
CA LYS A 34 -15.73 2.98 -6.46
C LYS A 34 -16.63 2.60 -5.28
N ALA A 35 -16.57 1.35 -4.83
CA ALA A 35 -17.30 0.87 -3.67
C ALA A 35 -16.56 1.11 -2.35
N LEU A 36 -15.31 1.60 -2.40
CA LEU A 36 -14.57 1.99 -1.19
C LEU A 36 -15.27 3.16 -0.49
N GLY A 37 -15.28 3.11 0.84
CA GLY A 37 -15.73 4.19 1.70
C GLY A 37 -14.79 5.41 1.68
N ASP A 38 -14.94 6.29 2.63
CA ASP A 38 -14.01 7.39 2.77
C ASP A 38 -12.62 6.93 3.27
N THR A 39 -11.66 7.87 3.31
CA THR A 39 -10.28 7.52 3.67
C THR A 39 -10.16 7.00 5.11
N ALA A 40 -10.93 7.53 6.05
CA ALA A 40 -10.86 7.09 7.45
C ALA A 40 -11.47 5.70 7.61
N GLU A 41 -12.62 5.44 7.00
CA GLU A 41 -13.26 4.11 6.98
C GLU A 41 -12.33 3.06 6.36
N ASN A 42 -11.71 3.37 5.22
CA ASN A 42 -10.80 2.44 4.54
C ASN A 42 -9.56 2.13 5.38
N LEU A 43 -8.99 3.12 6.08
CA LEU A 43 -7.86 2.92 6.99
C LEU A 43 -8.25 2.09 8.20
N LEU A 44 -9.46 2.30 8.75
CA LEU A 44 -9.98 1.50 9.85
C LEU A 44 -10.15 0.03 9.41
N HIS A 45 -10.83 -0.21 8.30
CA HIS A 45 -11.04 -1.58 7.79
C HIS A 45 -9.72 -2.29 7.48
N ALA A 46 -8.74 -1.56 6.92
CA ALA A 46 -7.42 -2.12 6.69
C ALA A 46 -6.74 -2.52 8.01
N ALA A 47 -6.78 -1.64 9.03
CA ALA A 47 -6.22 -1.95 10.35
C ALA A 47 -6.92 -3.14 11.03
N GLU A 48 -8.24 -3.26 10.91
CA GLU A 48 -9.02 -4.38 11.43
C GLU A 48 -8.70 -5.69 10.72
N GLY A 49 -8.49 -5.65 9.40
CA GLY A 49 -8.06 -6.81 8.61
C GLY A 49 -6.70 -7.33 9.08
N GLU A 50 -5.70 -6.46 9.15
CA GLU A 50 -4.37 -6.83 9.64
C GLU A 50 -4.41 -7.33 11.10
N ASN A 51 -5.26 -6.72 11.95
CA ASN A 51 -5.45 -7.19 13.32
C ASN A 51 -5.93 -8.63 13.34
N TYR A 52 -6.96 -8.99 12.57
CA TYR A 52 -7.46 -10.35 12.45
C TYR A 52 -6.37 -11.31 11.94
N GLU A 53 -5.58 -10.88 10.97
CA GLU A 53 -4.54 -11.71 10.40
C GLU A 53 -3.48 -12.12 11.43
N TRP A 54 -2.99 -11.19 12.25
CA TRP A 54 -1.95 -11.53 13.20
C TRP A 54 -2.45 -12.09 14.53
N THR A 55 -3.69 -11.78 14.97
CA THR A 55 -4.24 -12.30 16.24
C THR A 55 -4.85 -13.69 16.10
N ASP A 56 -5.50 -13.96 14.96
CA ASP A 56 -6.34 -15.14 14.78
C ASP A 56 -5.86 -16.04 13.65
N MET A 57 -5.76 -15.50 12.44
CA MET A 57 -5.55 -16.30 11.22
C MET A 57 -4.19 -17.00 11.21
N TYR A 58 -3.10 -16.24 11.30
CA TYR A 58 -1.74 -16.80 11.27
C TYR A 58 -1.39 -17.57 12.55
N ASP A 59 -1.95 -17.20 13.69
CA ASP A 59 -1.79 -17.97 14.92
C ASP A 59 -2.45 -19.35 14.80
N GLY A 60 -3.64 -19.41 14.23
CA GLY A 60 -4.34 -20.65 13.90
C GLY A 60 -3.52 -21.50 12.92
N PHE A 61 -3.11 -20.94 11.80
CA PHE A 61 -2.29 -21.66 10.81
C PHE A 61 -0.96 -22.18 11.39
N ALA A 62 -0.34 -21.43 12.29
CA ALA A 62 0.89 -21.87 12.94
C ALA A 62 0.65 -23.07 13.87
N LYS A 63 -0.46 -23.08 14.60
CA LYS A 63 -0.84 -24.21 15.47
C LYS A 63 -1.15 -25.45 14.65
N ASP A 64 -1.97 -25.34 13.62
CA ASP A 64 -2.30 -26.44 12.73
C ASP A 64 -1.04 -27.04 12.07
N ALA A 65 -0.14 -26.19 11.60
CA ALA A 65 1.13 -26.61 11.01
C ALA A 65 2.04 -27.32 12.02
N GLU A 66 2.05 -26.91 13.30
CA GLU A 66 2.78 -27.61 14.36
C GLU A 66 2.19 -28.98 14.65
N GLU A 67 0.88 -29.08 14.76
CA GLU A 67 0.16 -30.35 15.02
C GLU A 67 0.39 -31.35 13.89
N GLU A 68 0.49 -30.88 12.65
CA GLU A 68 0.80 -31.69 11.46
C GLU A 68 2.30 -31.99 11.29
N GLY A 69 3.18 -31.42 12.12
CA GLY A 69 4.62 -31.64 12.09
C GLY A 69 5.39 -30.72 11.16
N PHE A 70 4.74 -29.69 10.56
CA PHE A 70 5.38 -28.70 9.67
C PHE A 70 5.99 -27.53 10.46
N THR A 71 6.93 -27.80 11.35
CA THR A 71 7.49 -26.82 12.29
C THR A 71 8.12 -25.58 11.61
N GLN A 72 8.75 -25.75 10.44
CA GLN A 72 9.31 -24.62 9.68
C GLN A 72 8.21 -23.71 9.13
N LEU A 73 7.11 -24.29 8.64
CA LEU A 73 5.96 -23.55 8.17
C LEU A 73 5.27 -22.79 9.29
N ALA A 74 5.12 -23.43 10.46
CA ALA A 74 4.60 -22.78 11.66
C ALA A 74 5.43 -21.55 12.06
N ALA A 75 6.76 -21.67 12.03
CA ALA A 75 7.65 -20.54 12.28
C ALA A 75 7.50 -19.42 11.24
N GLN A 76 7.28 -19.75 9.97
CA GLN A 76 7.00 -18.77 8.91
C GLN A 76 5.68 -18.04 9.15
N PHE A 77 4.60 -18.74 9.51
CA PHE A 77 3.31 -18.10 9.83
C PHE A 77 3.46 -17.11 10.99
N ARG A 78 4.18 -17.47 12.06
CA ARG A 78 4.44 -16.53 13.18
C ARG A 78 5.29 -15.33 12.75
N ALA A 79 6.26 -15.53 11.85
CA ALA A 79 7.06 -14.43 11.33
C ALA A 79 6.21 -13.47 10.47
N VAL A 80 5.30 -13.99 9.65
CA VAL A 80 4.35 -13.17 8.89
C VAL A 80 3.41 -12.44 9.83
N ALA A 81 2.81 -13.10 10.82
CA ALA A 81 1.96 -12.46 11.84
C ALA A 81 2.63 -11.23 12.49
N ALA A 82 3.94 -11.31 12.77
CA ALA A 82 4.67 -10.18 13.31
C ALA A 82 4.80 -9.01 12.31
N ILE A 83 4.79 -9.29 11.01
CA ILE A 83 4.77 -8.26 9.95
C ILE A 83 3.38 -7.60 9.89
N GLU A 84 2.30 -8.38 9.89
CA GLU A 84 0.93 -7.86 9.80
C GLU A 84 0.58 -6.97 11.01
N LYS A 85 1.14 -7.29 12.19
CA LYS A 85 1.06 -6.38 13.33
C LYS A 85 1.66 -5.00 13.02
N THR A 86 2.80 -4.93 12.33
CA THR A 86 3.41 -3.65 11.95
C THR A 86 2.58 -2.91 10.89
N HIS A 87 1.86 -3.63 10.04
CA HIS A 87 0.92 -3.05 9.08
C HIS A 87 -0.28 -2.45 9.80
N GLU A 88 -0.88 -3.15 10.77
CA GLU A 88 -1.94 -2.60 11.61
C GLU A 88 -1.50 -1.29 12.28
N GLU A 89 -0.35 -1.30 12.95
CA GLU A 89 0.19 -0.11 13.62
C GLU A 89 0.35 1.07 12.65
N ARG A 90 0.79 0.81 11.42
CA ARG A 90 0.91 1.81 10.35
C ARG A 90 -0.44 2.37 9.94
N TYR A 91 -1.45 1.52 9.69
CA TYR A 91 -2.79 1.98 9.29
C TYR A 91 -3.46 2.77 10.41
N ARG A 92 -3.31 2.37 11.67
CA ARG A 92 -3.81 3.13 12.82
C ARG A 92 -3.11 4.47 12.98
N ALA A 93 -1.82 4.56 12.75
CA ALA A 93 -1.08 5.82 12.77
C ALA A 93 -1.54 6.76 11.63
N LEU A 94 -1.80 6.22 10.43
CA LEU A 94 -2.36 6.99 9.31
C LEU A 94 -3.77 7.47 9.59
N LEU A 95 -4.63 6.61 10.15
CA LEU A 95 -5.99 6.97 10.58
C LEU A 95 -5.96 8.11 11.58
N ASN A 96 -5.15 8.00 12.63
CA ASN A 96 -4.98 9.06 13.61
C ASN A 96 -4.51 10.39 12.96
N ASN A 97 -3.61 10.35 11.99
CA ASN A 97 -3.20 11.56 11.26
C ASN A 97 -4.36 12.19 10.47
N VAL A 98 -5.26 11.38 9.90
CA VAL A 98 -6.45 11.88 9.20
C VAL A 98 -7.41 12.53 10.19
N GLU A 99 -7.73 11.85 11.28
CA GLU A 99 -8.66 12.33 12.33
C GLU A 99 -8.16 13.62 13.01
N GLN A 100 -6.87 13.69 13.29
CA GLN A 100 -6.23 14.88 13.89
C GLN A 100 -5.91 15.99 12.88
N LYS A 101 -6.25 15.81 11.59
CA LYS A 101 -5.86 16.72 10.49
C LYS A 101 -4.36 16.95 10.38
N ALA A 102 -3.58 15.97 10.82
CA ALA A 102 -2.11 16.04 10.92
C ALA A 102 -1.37 15.47 9.71
N VAL A 103 -2.07 15.17 8.60
CA VAL A 103 -1.44 14.63 7.38
C VAL A 103 -0.47 15.65 6.79
N PHE A 104 -0.90 16.91 6.65
CA PHE A 104 -0.14 17.99 6.03
C PHE A 104 0.24 19.10 7.02
N GLU A 105 0.08 18.84 8.32
CA GLU A 105 0.45 19.74 9.41
C GLU A 105 1.05 18.92 10.55
N LYS A 106 2.08 19.44 11.22
CA LYS A 106 2.75 18.80 12.35
C LYS A 106 2.86 19.77 13.50
N SER A 107 2.95 19.25 14.72
CA SER A 107 3.13 20.06 15.93
C SER A 107 4.48 20.78 16.01
N GLY A 108 5.46 20.32 15.24
CA GLY A 108 6.81 20.90 15.15
C GLY A 108 7.21 21.24 13.72
N VAL A 109 8.26 22.05 13.61
CA VAL A 109 8.84 22.37 12.31
C VAL A 109 9.45 21.11 11.68
N THR A 110 9.10 20.87 10.41
CA THR A 110 9.61 19.74 9.64
C THR A 110 9.94 20.17 8.21
N VAL A 111 10.57 19.29 7.46
CA VAL A 111 10.86 19.51 6.04
C VAL A 111 9.79 18.80 5.22
N TRP A 112 9.08 19.55 4.41
CA TRP A 112 8.10 19.07 3.44
C TRP A 112 8.73 18.97 2.06
N GLU A 113 8.57 17.86 1.38
CA GLU A 113 9.11 17.65 0.04
C GLU A 113 7.96 17.40 -0.95
N CYS A 114 7.99 18.09 -2.08
CA CYS A 114 7.05 17.89 -3.17
C CYS A 114 7.44 16.63 -3.96
N ARG A 115 6.64 15.57 -3.90
CA ARG A 115 6.89 14.30 -4.60
C ARG A 115 6.93 14.42 -6.12
N ASN A 116 6.43 15.54 -6.69
CA ASN A 116 6.47 15.76 -8.13
C ASN A 116 7.79 16.37 -8.61
N CYS A 117 8.34 17.35 -7.88
CA CYS A 117 9.50 18.11 -8.37
C CYS A 117 10.68 18.19 -7.38
N GLY A 118 10.58 17.60 -6.19
CA GLY A 118 11.64 17.62 -5.17
C GLY A 118 11.78 18.95 -4.43
N HIS A 119 10.89 19.95 -4.67
CA HIS A 119 10.95 21.21 -3.95
C HIS A 119 10.73 21.02 -2.45
N MET A 120 11.61 21.58 -1.63
CA MET A 120 11.58 21.49 -0.17
C MET A 120 11.12 22.79 0.47
N VAL A 121 10.28 22.65 1.51
CA VAL A 121 9.80 23.76 2.35
C VAL A 121 9.96 23.37 3.81
N VAL A 122 10.47 24.29 4.63
CA VAL A 122 10.60 24.10 6.08
C VAL A 122 9.46 24.84 6.78
N GLY A 123 8.72 24.14 7.62
CA GLY A 123 7.59 24.73 8.36
C GLY A 123 6.76 23.68 9.10
N THR A 124 5.76 24.13 9.82
CA THR A 124 4.82 23.24 10.53
C THR A 124 3.77 22.62 9.59
N ALA A 125 3.53 23.23 8.42
CA ALA A 125 2.55 22.78 7.45
C ALA A 125 3.11 22.79 6.02
N ALA A 126 2.62 21.85 5.21
CA ALA A 126 2.85 21.85 3.77
C ALA A 126 2.10 23.01 3.10
N PRO A 127 2.68 23.67 2.07
CA PRO A 127 2.01 24.74 1.34
C PRO A 127 0.81 24.19 0.55
N GLU A 128 -0.22 25.03 0.37
CA GLU A 128 -1.42 24.64 -0.41
C GLU A 128 -1.10 24.30 -1.86
N VAL A 129 -0.10 24.97 -2.43
CA VAL A 129 0.35 24.78 -3.81
C VAL A 129 1.87 24.86 -3.85
N CYS A 130 2.51 23.92 -4.54
CA CYS A 130 3.94 23.96 -4.76
C CYS A 130 4.33 25.21 -5.55
N PRO A 131 5.23 26.08 -5.03
CA PRO A 131 5.59 27.31 -5.73
C PRO A 131 6.35 27.06 -7.03
N VAL A 132 6.97 25.89 -7.19
CA VAL A 132 7.78 25.53 -8.37
C VAL A 132 6.93 24.90 -9.47
N CYS A 133 6.27 23.77 -9.16
CA CYS A 133 5.56 22.97 -10.18
C CYS A 133 4.03 23.14 -10.18
N LYS A 134 3.49 23.95 -9.28
CA LYS A 134 2.06 24.27 -9.14
C LYS A 134 1.15 23.08 -8.80
N HIS A 135 1.70 21.97 -8.38
CA HIS A 135 0.92 20.85 -7.86
C HIS A 135 0.33 21.16 -6.48
N PRO A 136 -0.86 20.65 -6.16
CA PRO A 136 -1.55 20.92 -4.90
C PRO A 136 -0.85 20.27 -3.69
N LYS A 137 -1.24 20.69 -2.48
CA LYS A 137 -0.76 20.20 -1.18
C LYS A 137 -0.65 18.68 -1.10
N ALA A 138 -1.55 17.94 -1.72
CA ALA A 138 -1.56 16.47 -1.75
C ALA A 138 -0.28 15.84 -2.33
N TYR A 139 0.55 16.61 -3.02
CA TYR A 139 1.85 16.18 -3.53
C TYR A 139 2.99 16.35 -2.53
N PHE A 140 2.76 16.96 -1.37
CA PHE A 140 3.78 17.06 -0.33
C PHE A 140 3.77 15.87 0.62
N GLU A 141 4.95 15.49 1.08
CA GLU A 141 5.15 14.57 2.19
C GLU A 141 6.23 15.10 3.13
N VAL A 142 6.29 14.58 4.35
CA VAL A 142 7.44 14.80 5.22
C VAL A 142 8.65 14.13 4.58
N ARG A 143 9.72 14.90 4.41
CA ARG A 143 10.95 14.40 3.80
C ARG A 143 11.48 13.19 4.57
N LYS A 144 11.84 12.16 3.83
CA LYS A 144 12.50 10.96 4.35
C LYS A 144 13.98 10.99 3.97
N GLU A 145 14.84 10.73 4.93
CA GLU A 145 16.28 10.54 4.70
C GLU A 145 16.62 9.11 5.09
N ASN A 146 16.97 8.30 4.11
CA ASN A 146 17.27 6.88 4.28
C ASN A 146 18.63 6.47 3.68
N TYR A 147 19.53 7.44 3.56
CA TYR A 147 20.88 7.30 3.01
C TYR A 147 21.91 7.86 3.98
#